data_72fc1c20870b83cb7aac443a1f64049f
#
_entry.id   72fc1c20870b83cb7aac443a1f64049f
#
_cell.length_a   1.000
_cell.length_b   1.000
_cell.length_c   1.000
_cell.angle_alpha   90.00
_cell.angle_beta   90.00
_cell.angle_gamma   90.00
#
_symmetry.space_group_name_H-M   'P 1'
#
loop_
_entity.id
_entity.type
_entity.pdbx_description
1 polymer ?
#
loop_
_entity_poly.entity_id
_entity_poly.type
_entity_poly.pdbx_seq_one_letter_code
_entity_poly.pdbx_strand_id
1 'polypeptide(L)'
;MKRNISRLWDLTPAQKQLLEGCAPSAQFFYVPEAEVSENDVANANVILGNLPLPFLKVASNLEWLQLNSAGANGYCDPGILRPETVLTNASGAYGLAISEHMIGMVLMLQKKLDRYYCNQQTHTWHDEGASAVSGTVAHS
;
A
#
# COMPACT_ATOMS: atom_id res chain seq x y z
N MET A 1 -2.38 -1.32 30.87
CA MET A 1 -3.46 -0.59 30.18
C MET A 1 -3.80 -1.37 28.93
N LYS A 2 -5.05 -1.79 28.73
CA LYS A 2 -5.45 -2.47 27.49
C LYS A 2 -5.48 -1.44 26.37
N ARG A 3 -4.78 -1.69 25.27
CA ARG A 3 -4.86 -0.86 24.06
C ARG A 3 -5.89 -1.42 23.12
N ASN A 4 -6.70 -0.55 22.55
CA ASN A 4 -7.64 -0.90 21.49
C ASN A 4 -6.95 -0.70 20.15
N ILE A 5 -6.89 -1.76 19.35
CA ILE A 5 -6.25 -1.75 18.03
C ILE A 5 -7.34 -1.96 16.98
N SER A 6 -7.59 -0.95 16.18
CA SER A 6 -8.49 -1.04 15.02
C SER A 6 -7.69 -1.29 13.73
N ARG A 7 -8.23 -2.13 12.88
CA ARG A 7 -7.62 -2.47 11.61
C ARG A 7 -8.64 -2.38 10.47
N LEU A 8 -8.23 -1.71 9.37
CA LEU A 8 -9.10 -1.26 8.30
C LEU A 8 -8.96 -2.05 6.97
N TRP A 9 -8.21 -3.16 6.91
CA TRP A 9 -8.12 -4.02 5.72
C TRP A 9 -8.17 -5.51 6.06
N ASP A 10 -8.50 -6.37 5.10
CA ASP A 10 -8.64 -7.80 5.32
C ASP A 10 -7.31 -8.50 5.61
N LEU A 11 -7.32 -9.42 6.56
CA LEU A 11 -6.21 -10.29 6.91
C LEU A 11 -6.59 -11.75 6.75
N THR A 12 -5.63 -12.54 6.31
CA THR A 12 -5.71 -13.99 6.44
C THR A 12 -5.71 -14.41 7.92
N PRO A 13 -6.24 -15.60 8.26
CA PRO A 13 -6.20 -16.09 9.63
C PRO A 13 -4.79 -16.15 10.23
N ALA A 14 -3.78 -16.52 9.43
CA ALA A 14 -2.38 -16.56 9.87
C ALA A 14 -1.82 -15.18 10.21
N GLN A 15 -2.18 -14.15 9.41
CA GLN A 15 -1.79 -12.77 9.69
C GLN A 15 -2.45 -12.22 10.95
N LYS A 16 -3.74 -12.56 11.19
CA LYS A 16 -4.43 -12.19 12.43
C LYS A 16 -3.72 -12.79 13.65
N GLN A 17 -3.43 -14.08 13.60
CA GLN A 17 -2.74 -14.76 14.68
C GLN A 17 -1.36 -14.15 14.95
N LEU A 18 -0.60 -13.80 13.91
CA LEU A 18 0.69 -13.14 14.05
C LEU A 18 0.55 -11.77 14.72
N LEU A 19 -0.40 -10.97 14.25
CA LEU A 19 -0.66 -9.63 14.80
C LEU A 19 -1.07 -9.68 16.27
N GLU A 20 -2.01 -10.56 16.61
CA GLU A 20 -2.48 -10.75 17.98
C GLU A 20 -1.38 -11.28 18.91
N GLY A 21 -0.51 -12.14 18.37
CA GLY A 21 0.67 -12.63 19.08
C GLY A 21 1.69 -11.54 19.43
N CYS A 22 1.79 -10.48 18.63
CA CYS A 22 2.67 -9.34 18.93
C CYS A 22 2.17 -8.46 20.08
N ALA A 23 0.86 -8.47 20.38
CA ALA A 23 0.27 -7.65 21.43
C ALA A 23 -0.83 -8.41 22.20
N PRO A 24 -0.48 -9.45 22.96
CA PRO A 24 -1.45 -10.37 23.59
C PRO A 24 -2.34 -9.70 24.66
N SER A 25 -1.96 -8.53 25.16
CA SER A 25 -2.76 -7.75 26.11
C SER A 25 -3.66 -6.72 25.46
N ALA A 26 -3.59 -6.55 24.12
CA ALA A 26 -4.42 -5.62 23.39
C ALA A 26 -5.78 -6.23 23.05
N GLN A 27 -6.75 -5.38 22.80
CA GLN A 27 -8.04 -5.76 22.24
C GLN A 27 -8.04 -5.38 20.76
N PHE A 28 -8.30 -6.35 19.89
CA PHE A 28 -8.30 -6.16 18.45
C PHE A 28 -9.72 -6.02 17.90
N PHE A 29 -9.91 -5.05 17.03
CA PHE A 29 -11.14 -4.83 16.27
C PHE A 29 -10.81 -4.88 14.78
N TYR A 30 -11.57 -5.63 14.03
CA TYR A 30 -11.41 -5.77 12.58
C TYR A 30 -12.61 -5.16 11.91
N VAL A 31 -12.45 -3.93 11.43
CA VAL A 31 -13.51 -3.14 10.81
C VAL A 31 -13.11 -2.86 9.37
N PRO A 32 -13.92 -3.24 8.36
CA PRO A 32 -13.67 -2.84 6.97
C PRO A 32 -13.64 -1.32 6.84
N GLU A 33 -12.78 -0.80 5.97
CA GLU A 33 -12.64 0.66 5.79
C GLU A 33 -13.96 1.35 5.45
N ALA A 34 -14.82 0.69 4.66
CA ALA A 34 -16.12 1.22 4.28
C ALA A 34 -17.15 1.25 5.42
N GLU A 35 -16.91 0.52 6.51
CA GLU A 35 -17.83 0.37 7.65
C GLU A 35 -17.34 1.09 8.91
N VAL A 36 -16.17 1.74 8.84
CA VAL A 36 -15.57 2.42 9.98
C VAL A 36 -16.49 3.55 10.48
N SER A 37 -16.71 3.60 11.78
CA SER A 37 -17.51 4.63 12.44
C SER A 37 -16.66 5.54 13.31
N GLU A 38 -17.20 6.72 13.66
CA GLU A 38 -16.54 7.64 14.59
C GLU A 38 -16.29 6.98 15.97
N ASN A 39 -17.21 6.12 16.42
CA ASN A 39 -17.05 5.42 17.69
C ASN A 39 -15.88 4.42 17.69
N ASP A 40 -15.65 3.73 16.56
CA ASP A 40 -14.52 2.81 16.43
C ASP A 40 -13.21 3.58 16.54
N VAL A 41 -13.14 4.74 15.91
CA VAL A 41 -11.94 5.59 15.88
C VAL A 41 -11.70 6.28 17.23
N ALA A 42 -12.74 6.83 17.86
CA ALA A 42 -12.61 7.53 19.13
C ALA A 42 -12.06 6.64 20.26
N ASN A 43 -12.35 5.34 20.21
CA ASN A 43 -11.90 4.37 21.19
C ASN A 43 -10.56 3.69 20.85
N ALA A 44 -10.01 3.93 19.66
CA ALA A 44 -8.78 3.29 19.22
C ALA A 44 -7.53 4.01 19.75
N ASN A 45 -6.57 3.24 20.26
CA ASN A 45 -5.22 3.74 20.56
C ASN A 45 -4.26 3.54 19.39
N VAL A 46 -4.47 2.47 18.64
CA VAL A 46 -3.66 2.14 17.45
C VAL A 46 -4.61 1.86 16.30
N ILE A 47 -4.33 2.44 15.14
CA ILE A 47 -5.05 2.17 13.91
C ILE A 47 -4.07 1.69 12.85
N LEU A 48 -4.40 0.56 12.23
CA LEU A 48 -3.66 -0.02 11.13
C LEU A 48 -4.51 0.10 9.86
N GLY A 49 -4.08 0.94 8.92
CA GLY A 49 -4.79 1.22 7.67
C GLY A 49 -4.92 2.71 7.37
N ASN A 50 -5.33 3.02 6.15
CA ASN A 50 -5.54 4.40 5.71
C ASN A 50 -6.90 4.90 6.21
N LEU A 51 -6.92 5.49 7.39
CA LEU A 51 -8.15 6.09 7.93
C LEU A 51 -8.52 7.34 7.10
N PRO A 52 -9.78 7.49 6.65
CA PRO A 52 -10.22 8.72 6.00
C PRO A 52 -10.00 9.95 6.89
N LEU A 53 -9.42 11.02 6.33
CA LEU A 53 -8.98 12.20 7.09
C LEU A 53 -10.05 12.81 8.03
N PRO A 54 -11.35 12.87 7.67
CA PRO A 54 -12.37 13.41 8.57
C PRO A 54 -12.46 12.70 9.92
N PHE A 55 -12.19 11.40 9.98
CA PHE A 55 -12.23 10.61 11.21
C PHE A 55 -11.08 10.94 12.18
N LEU A 56 -9.97 11.51 11.70
CA LEU A 56 -8.85 11.89 12.55
C LEU A 56 -9.23 12.96 13.58
N LYS A 57 -10.27 13.76 13.28
CA LYS A 57 -10.75 14.79 14.21
C LYS A 57 -11.36 14.22 15.49
N VAL A 58 -11.91 13.00 15.42
CA VAL A 58 -12.52 12.33 16.58
C VAL A 58 -11.56 11.32 17.25
N ALA A 59 -10.39 11.11 16.68
CA ALA A 59 -9.36 10.17 17.15
C ALA A 59 -8.61 10.67 18.40
N SER A 60 -9.33 11.03 19.46
CA SER A 60 -8.76 11.67 20.65
C SER A 60 -7.80 10.81 21.46
N ASN A 61 -7.91 9.48 21.33
CA ASN A 61 -7.08 8.51 22.06
C ASN A 61 -5.99 7.88 21.19
N LEU A 62 -5.84 8.32 19.92
CA LEU A 62 -4.92 7.72 18.97
C LEU A 62 -3.47 8.02 19.34
N GLU A 63 -2.72 6.96 19.62
CA GLU A 63 -1.28 6.99 19.93
C GLU A 63 -0.44 6.68 18.68
N TRP A 64 -0.94 5.78 17.81
CA TRP A 64 -0.21 5.36 16.62
C TRP A 64 -1.16 5.08 15.44
N LEU A 65 -0.83 5.68 14.29
CA LEU A 65 -1.45 5.41 12.99
C LEU A 65 -0.40 4.81 12.04
N GLN A 66 -0.61 3.56 11.64
CA GLN A 66 0.18 2.90 10.61
C GLN A 66 -0.59 2.89 9.30
N LEU A 67 -0.09 3.60 8.28
CA LEU A 67 -0.67 3.56 6.94
C LEU A 67 -0.26 2.28 6.20
N ASN A 68 -1.14 1.75 5.37
CA ASN A 68 -0.84 0.66 4.44
C ASN A 68 -0.31 1.16 3.08
N SER A 69 -0.28 2.47 2.85
CA SER A 69 0.34 3.13 1.71
C SER A 69 1.74 3.64 2.04
N ALA A 70 2.58 3.81 1.02
CA ALA A 70 3.86 4.50 1.14
C ALA A 70 3.67 6.03 1.21
N GLY A 71 2.62 6.57 0.56
CA GLY A 71 2.27 7.98 0.63
C GLY A 71 1.56 8.33 1.94
N ALA A 72 1.91 9.47 2.52
CA ALA A 72 1.29 10.04 3.73
C ALA A 72 0.63 11.40 3.47
N ASN A 73 0.24 11.67 2.22
CA ASN A 73 -0.36 12.94 1.82
C ASN A 73 -1.64 13.23 2.60
N GLY A 74 -1.76 14.44 3.13
CA GLY A 74 -2.88 14.87 3.96
C GLY A 74 -2.76 14.45 5.44
N TYR A 75 -2.08 13.36 5.77
CA TYR A 75 -1.91 12.94 7.17
C TYR A 75 -0.86 13.77 7.93
N CYS A 76 0.11 14.34 7.20
CA CYS A 76 1.15 15.19 7.77
C CYS A 76 0.77 16.67 7.82
N ASP A 77 -0.43 17.04 7.36
CA ASP A 77 -0.86 18.43 7.34
C ASP A 77 -1.05 18.96 8.78
N PRO A 78 -0.72 20.24 9.04
CA PRO A 78 -0.86 20.82 10.36
C PRO A 78 -2.28 20.68 10.93
N GLY A 79 -2.38 20.15 12.16
CA GLY A 79 -3.66 20.01 12.86
C GLY A 79 -4.50 18.79 12.46
N ILE A 80 -3.99 17.93 11.57
CA ILE A 80 -4.68 16.68 11.20
C ILE A 80 -4.48 15.61 12.28
N LEU A 81 -3.24 15.38 12.70
CA LEU A 81 -2.90 14.49 13.82
C LEU A 81 -2.52 15.31 15.05
N ARG A 82 -2.73 14.73 16.21
CA ARG A 82 -2.26 15.28 17.47
C ARG A 82 -0.74 15.19 17.52
N PRO A 83 -0.05 16.16 18.19
CA PRO A 83 1.42 16.15 18.27
C PRO A 83 2.01 14.86 18.86
N GLU A 84 1.25 14.19 19.73
CA GLU A 84 1.68 12.96 20.41
C GLU A 84 1.44 11.70 19.57
N THR A 85 0.66 11.78 18.50
CA THR A 85 0.34 10.64 17.64
C THR A 85 1.53 10.30 16.74
N VAL A 86 2.00 9.08 16.82
CA VAL A 86 3.02 8.55 15.91
C VAL A 86 2.38 8.18 14.60
N LEU A 87 2.89 8.70 13.49
CA LEU A 87 2.52 8.30 12.12
C LEU A 87 3.64 7.50 11.49
N THR A 88 3.28 6.33 10.96
CA THR A 88 4.18 5.49 10.16
C THR A 88 3.49 5.04 8.89
N ASN A 89 4.26 4.68 7.87
CA ASN A 89 3.74 4.27 6.57
C ASN A 89 4.42 3.01 6.04
N ALA A 90 4.01 2.52 4.89
CA ALA A 90 4.55 1.33 4.25
C ALA A 90 5.70 1.64 3.27
N SER A 91 6.53 2.66 3.55
CA SER A 91 7.70 2.97 2.73
C SER A 91 8.63 1.76 2.62
N GLY A 92 9.03 1.45 1.37
CA GLY A 92 9.89 0.29 1.07
C GLY A 92 9.14 -1.02 0.82
N ALA A 93 7.88 -1.16 1.22
CA ALA A 93 7.12 -2.41 1.07
C ALA A 93 6.87 -2.81 -0.40
N TYR A 94 6.82 -1.84 -1.31
CA TYR A 94 6.48 -2.06 -2.73
C TYR A 94 7.68 -2.05 -3.67
N GLY A 95 8.89 -1.82 -3.16
CA GLY A 95 10.08 -1.59 -4.00
C GLY A 95 10.35 -2.73 -4.97
N LEU A 96 10.29 -3.97 -4.52
CA LEU A 96 10.52 -5.14 -5.37
C LEU A 96 9.47 -5.24 -6.48
N ALA A 97 8.19 -5.24 -6.12
CA ALA A 97 7.11 -5.38 -7.10
C ALA A 97 7.10 -4.26 -8.14
N ILE A 98 7.37 -3.01 -7.72
CA ILE A 98 7.46 -1.86 -8.63
C ILE A 98 8.66 -2.02 -9.57
N SER A 99 9.83 -2.40 -9.07
CA SER A 99 11.02 -2.56 -9.90
C SER A 99 10.87 -3.69 -10.93
N GLU A 100 10.29 -4.82 -10.54
CA GLU A 100 9.95 -5.92 -11.46
C GLU A 100 8.97 -5.46 -12.55
N HIS A 101 7.93 -4.74 -12.17
CA HIS A 101 6.97 -4.17 -13.12
C HIS A 101 7.64 -3.19 -14.09
N MET A 102 8.50 -2.30 -13.60
CA MET A 102 9.24 -1.35 -14.44
C MET A 102 10.16 -2.07 -15.44
N ILE A 103 10.89 -3.10 -15.00
CA ILE A 103 11.72 -3.92 -15.89
C ILE A 103 10.84 -4.61 -16.95
N GLY A 104 9.70 -5.18 -16.55
CA GLY A 104 8.74 -5.77 -17.47
C GLY A 104 8.25 -4.80 -18.54
N MET A 105 7.91 -3.57 -18.15
CA MET A 105 7.51 -2.51 -19.09
C MET A 105 8.63 -2.11 -20.04
N VAL A 106 9.85 -1.95 -19.53
CA VAL A 106 11.04 -1.63 -20.38
C VAL A 106 11.28 -2.74 -21.39
N LEU A 107 11.24 -3.99 -20.97
CA LEU A 107 11.43 -5.13 -21.87
C LEU A 107 10.28 -5.24 -22.89
N MET A 108 9.05 -5.01 -22.49
CA MET A 108 7.90 -5.00 -23.40
C MET A 108 8.07 -3.98 -24.52
N LEU A 109 8.42 -2.74 -24.17
CA LEU A 109 8.63 -1.67 -25.14
C LEU A 109 9.86 -1.94 -26.02
N GLN A 110 10.98 -2.33 -25.43
CA GLN A 110 12.24 -2.56 -26.14
C GLN A 110 12.15 -3.74 -27.11
N LYS A 111 11.43 -4.79 -26.72
CA LYS A 111 11.22 -5.99 -27.52
C LYS A 111 9.97 -5.91 -28.40
N LYS A 112 9.23 -4.81 -28.34
CA LYS A 112 7.99 -4.60 -29.11
C LYS A 112 6.98 -5.75 -28.92
N LEU A 113 6.89 -6.27 -27.68
CA LEU A 113 6.05 -7.43 -27.38
C LEU A 113 4.56 -7.16 -27.61
N ASP A 114 4.12 -5.92 -27.42
CA ASP A 114 2.78 -5.44 -27.75
C ASP A 114 2.45 -5.63 -29.23
N ARG A 115 3.40 -5.30 -30.13
CA ARG A 115 3.26 -5.48 -31.58
C ARG A 115 3.27 -6.95 -31.97
N TYR A 116 4.21 -7.72 -31.41
CA TYR A 116 4.24 -9.17 -31.65
C TYR A 116 2.98 -9.85 -31.15
N TYR A 117 2.41 -9.41 -30.03
CA TYR A 117 1.12 -9.90 -29.56
C TYR A 117 -0.02 -9.61 -30.55
N CYS A 118 -0.09 -8.38 -31.08
CA CYS A 118 -1.08 -8.04 -32.12
C CYS A 118 -0.91 -8.90 -33.39
N ASN A 119 0.33 -9.10 -33.84
CA ASN A 119 0.63 -9.95 -34.99
C ASN A 119 0.20 -11.40 -34.77
N GLN A 120 0.38 -11.92 -33.56
CA GLN A 120 -0.06 -13.26 -33.16
C GLN A 120 -1.58 -13.39 -33.24
N GLN A 121 -2.34 -12.38 -32.80
CA GLN A 121 -3.81 -12.43 -32.87
C GLN A 121 -4.34 -12.51 -34.31
N THR A 122 -3.61 -11.95 -35.27
CA THR A 122 -3.97 -11.96 -36.68
C THR A 122 -3.27 -13.05 -37.49
N HIS A 123 -2.52 -13.94 -36.82
CA HIS A 123 -1.70 -14.99 -37.46
C HIS A 123 -0.73 -14.41 -38.53
N THR A 124 -0.25 -13.20 -38.32
CA THR A 124 0.66 -12.49 -39.22
C THR A 124 2.09 -12.62 -38.75
N TRP A 125 2.97 -13.12 -39.61
CA TRP A 125 4.42 -13.09 -39.32
C TRP A 125 5.00 -11.76 -39.81
N HIS A 126 5.50 -10.94 -38.85
CA HIS A 126 6.20 -9.70 -39.14
C HIS A 126 7.34 -9.47 -38.17
N ASP A 127 8.53 -9.15 -38.68
CA ASP A 127 9.66 -8.77 -37.81
C ASP A 127 9.56 -7.29 -37.45
N GLU A 128 9.30 -7.00 -36.20
CA GLU A 128 9.20 -5.65 -35.66
C GLU A 128 10.57 -4.98 -35.40
N GLY A 129 11.66 -5.68 -35.67
CA GLY A 129 13.02 -5.15 -35.48
C GLY A 129 13.35 -4.86 -34.01
N ALA A 130 13.03 -5.77 -33.10
CA ALA A 130 13.32 -5.62 -31.68
C ALA A 130 14.83 -5.62 -31.41
N SER A 131 15.33 -4.62 -30.67
CA SER A 131 16.72 -4.47 -30.30
C SER A 131 17.06 -5.05 -28.94
N ALA A 132 18.34 -5.27 -28.66
CA ALA A 132 18.82 -5.60 -27.33
C ALA A 132 18.79 -4.35 -26.43
N VAL A 133 18.52 -4.52 -25.12
CA VAL A 133 18.52 -3.40 -24.16
C VAL A 133 19.88 -2.71 -24.12
N SER A 134 20.99 -3.49 -24.28
CA SER A 134 22.36 -2.97 -24.36
C SER A 134 22.66 -2.19 -25.64
N GLY A 135 21.89 -2.36 -26.70
CA GLY A 135 22.10 -1.67 -27.98
C GLY A 135 21.56 -0.24 -28.02
N THR A 136 20.76 0.15 -27.06
CA THR A 136 20.18 1.50 -26.96
C THR A 136 21.17 2.56 -26.44
N VAL A 137 22.27 2.15 -25.83
CA VAL A 137 23.28 3.06 -25.24
C VAL A 137 24.41 3.40 -26.22
N ALA A 138 24.47 2.73 -27.37
CA ALA A 138 25.60 2.84 -28.29
C ALA A 138 25.43 3.91 -29.40
N HIS A 139 24.37 4.70 -29.40
CA HIS A 139 24.10 5.73 -30.41
C HIS A 139 23.67 7.05 -29.78
N SER A 140 24.53 7.63 -28.97
CA SER A 140 24.47 9.06 -28.62
C SER A 140 25.77 9.75 -28.99
#